data_04a5e1a98984341228527534dd706570
#
_entry.id   04a5e1a98984341228527534dd706570
#
_cell.length_a   1.000
_cell.length_b   1.000
_cell.length_c   1.000
_cell.angle_alpha   90.00
_cell.angle_beta   90.00
_cell.angle_gamma   90.00
#
_symmetry.space_group_name_H-M   'P 1'
#
loop_
_entity.id
_entity.type
_entity.pdbx_description
1 polymer ?
#
loop_
_entity_poly.entity_id
_entity_poly.type
_entity_poly.pdbx_seq_one_letter_code
_entity_poly.pdbx_strand_id
1 'polypeptide(L)'
;GASALAGNTVLHVGMSKCGSSALQAVLSFNPELGRGASAAPVRYVVLQKNGALATGERITAYAQRVPSGYALSARASDMAKMGLARVALLRRELASARRDGARLILSNEGWAHEHEEFRTGRLLERLDLDCSVLIYVRPQVEWCNAAWWQWGAWTGLDLPAWIEIQRERIQWNRVVDAWRSVPGVR
;
A
#
# COMPACT_ATOMS: atom_id res chain seq x y z
N GLY A 1 -24.30 3.69 9.44
CA GLY A 1 -24.11 3.12 8.11
C GLY A 1 -22.65 3.20 7.75
N ALA A 2 -22.05 2.08 7.32
CA ALA A 2 -20.71 2.11 6.78
C ALA A 2 -20.73 3.03 5.55
N SER A 3 -19.96 4.10 5.58
CA SER A 3 -19.71 4.92 4.39
C SER A 3 -19.08 4.02 3.35
N ALA A 4 -19.78 3.81 2.22
CA ALA A 4 -19.21 3.09 1.10
C ALA A 4 -17.91 3.79 0.72
N LEU A 5 -16.80 3.03 0.68
CA LEU A 5 -15.52 3.57 0.24
C LEU A 5 -15.72 4.19 -1.16
N ALA A 6 -15.41 5.46 -1.29
CA ALA A 6 -15.42 6.14 -2.59
C ALA A 6 -14.23 5.66 -3.41
N GLY A 7 -14.41 5.58 -4.74
CA GLY A 7 -13.36 5.13 -5.64
C GLY A 7 -13.38 3.64 -5.96
N ASN A 8 -12.64 3.28 -6.98
CA ASN A 8 -12.57 1.93 -7.53
C ASN A 8 -11.38 1.11 -6.99
N THR A 9 -10.56 1.71 -6.15
CA THR A 9 -9.33 1.13 -5.63
C THR A 9 -9.14 1.49 -4.15
N VAL A 10 -8.71 0.53 -3.35
CA VAL A 10 -8.23 0.74 -1.99
C VAL A 10 -6.71 0.70 -2.00
N LEU A 11 -6.08 1.75 -1.54
CA LEU A 11 -4.65 1.86 -1.41
C LEU A 11 -4.27 1.69 0.07
N HIS A 12 -3.78 0.51 0.45
CA HIS A 12 -3.24 0.28 1.79
C HIS A 12 -1.78 0.73 1.82
N VAL A 13 -1.52 1.81 2.54
CA VAL A 13 -0.21 2.49 2.52
C VAL A 13 0.68 2.18 3.74
N GLY A 14 0.25 1.34 4.64
CA GLY A 14 0.97 0.99 5.86
C GLY A 14 0.23 1.60 7.06
N MET A 15 0.80 1.81 8.20
CA MET A 15 2.23 2.07 8.53
C MET A 15 2.99 0.77 8.75
N SER A 16 4.31 0.84 8.62
CA SER A 16 5.19 -0.25 9.09
C SER A 16 4.98 -0.50 10.58
N LYS A 17 5.16 -1.75 11.02
CA LYS A 17 4.91 -2.19 12.41
C LYS A 17 3.46 -2.08 12.91
N CYS A 18 2.51 -1.88 11.99
CA CYS A 18 1.07 -1.80 12.29
C CYS A 18 0.27 -2.96 11.69
N GLY A 19 0.90 -4.12 11.45
CA GLY A 19 0.22 -5.31 10.96
C GLY A 19 0.18 -5.47 9.44
N SER A 20 0.89 -4.63 8.69
CA SER A 20 0.91 -4.67 7.22
C SER A 20 1.31 -6.03 6.65
N SER A 21 2.31 -6.70 7.26
CA SER A 21 2.75 -8.04 6.82
C SER A 21 1.66 -9.10 6.99
N ALA A 22 0.89 -9.03 8.08
CA ALA A 22 -0.23 -9.97 8.30
C ALA A 22 -1.34 -9.74 7.27
N LEU A 23 -1.70 -8.47 7.01
CA LEU A 23 -2.67 -8.12 5.98
C LEU A 23 -2.20 -8.58 4.59
N GLN A 24 -0.95 -8.30 4.22
CA GLN A 24 -0.38 -8.70 2.94
C GLN A 24 -0.32 -10.23 2.79
N ALA A 25 -0.04 -10.97 3.85
CA ALA A 25 -0.09 -12.43 3.84
C ALA A 25 -1.50 -12.92 3.54
N VAL A 26 -2.51 -12.46 4.29
CA VAL A 26 -3.92 -12.83 4.08
C VAL A 26 -4.38 -12.51 2.66
N LEU A 27 -4.09 -11.31 2.16
CA LEU A 27 -4.44 -10.89 0.81
C LEU A 27 -3.73 -11.73 -0.27
N SER A 28 -2.47 -12.12 -0.01
CA SER A 28 -1.69 -12.91 -0.97
C SER A 28 -2.18 -14.36 -1.09
N PHE A 29 -2.67 -14.94 0.01
CA PHE A 29 -3.31 -16.26 -0.02
C PHE A 29 -4.74 -16.21 -0.53
N ASN A 30 -5.39 -15.04 -0.49
CA ASN A 30 -6.79 -14.85 -0.90
C ASN A 30 -6.89 -13.61 -1.82
N PRO A 31 -6.31 -13.64 -3.02
CA PRO A 31 -6.28 -12.48 -3.90
C PRO A 31 -7.64 -12.13 -4.51
N GLU A 32 -8.61 -13.02 -4.43
CA GLU A 32 -9.99 -12.82 -4.90
C GLU A 32 -10.94 -12.91 -3.70
N LEU A 33 -11.53 -11.81 -3.30
CA LEU A 33 -12.45 -11.71 -2.18
C LEU A 33 -13.90 -11.49 -2.66
N GLY A 34 -14.87 -11.93 -1.86
CA GLY A 34 -16.29 -11.67 -2.13
C GLY A 34 -16.91 -12.46 -3.28
N ARG A 35 -16.26 -13.53 -3.78
CA ARG A 35 -16.89 -14.43 -4.76
C ARG A 35 -18.13 -15.10 -4.17
N GLY A 36 -19.28 -14.89 -4.83
CA GLY A 36 -20.56 -15.49 -4.43
C GLY A 36 -21.45 -14.61 -3.55
N ALA A 37 -20.99 -13.42 -3.13
CA ALA A 37 -21.84 -12.43 -2.47
C ALA A 37 -22.50 -11.51 -3.51
N SER A 38 -23.63 -10.90 -3.16
CA SER A 38 -24.30 -9.87 -3.99
C SER A 38 -23.49 -8.56 -4.11
N ALA A 39 -22.33 -8.46 -3.46
CA ALA A 39 -21.43 -7.35 -3.53
C ALA A 39 -20.44 -7.48 -4.69
N ALA A 40 -19.98 -6.35 -5.23
CA ALA A 40 -18.94 -6.32 -6.26
C ALA A 40 -17.68 -7.05 -5.77
N PRO A 41 -17.02 -7.86 -6.63
CA PRO A 41 -15.80 -8.57 -6.26
C PRO A 41 -14.69 -7.61 -5.87
N VAL A 42 -13.79 -8.07 -5.00
CA VAL A 42 -12.60 -7.33 -4.56
C VAL A 42 -11.37 -8.14 -4.93
N ARG A 43 -10.39 -7.51 -5.57
CA ARG A 43 -9.17 -8.16 -6.02
C ARG A 43 -7.93 -7.51 -5.42
N TYR A 44 -7.11 -8.32 -4.79
CA TYR A 44 -5.76 -7.92 -4.44
C TYR A 44 -4.86 -8.03 -5.66
N VAL A 45 -4.18 -6.95 -5.99
CA VAL A 45 -3.22 -6.87 -7.10
C VAL A 45 -1.91 -6.27 -6.60
N VAL A 46 -0.79 -6.70 -7.17
CA VAL A 46 0.53 -6.22 -6.76
C VAL A 46 1.22 -5.56 -7.93
N LEU A 47 1.49 -4.27 -7.79
CA LEU A 47 2.36 -3.54 -8.71
C LEU A 47 3.82 -3.87 -8.40
N GLN A 48 4.49 -4.53 -9.31
CA GLN A 48 5.88 -4.94 -9.16
C GLN A 48 6.85 -3.79 -9.50
N LYS A 49 8.08 -3.85 -8.99
CA LYS A 49 9.11 -2.82 -9.24
C LYS A 49 9.42 -2.58 -10.73
N ASN A 50 9.33 -3.61 -11.55
CA ASN A 50 9.48 -3.52 -13.01
C ASN A 50 8.25 -2.94 -13.72
N GLY A 51 7.22 -2.54 -12.96
CA GLY A 51 5.96 -2.00 -13.46
C GLY A 51 4.94 -3.06 -13.88
N ALA A 52 5.23 -4.36 -13.82
CA ALA A 52 4.25 -5.40 -14.12
C ALA A 52 3.20 -5.52 -13.02
N LEU A 53 1.97 -5.92 -13.40
CA LEU A 53 0.92 -6.22 -12.46
C LEU A 53 0.88 -7.74 -12.20
N ALA A 54 0.98 -8.13 -10.93
CA ALA A 54 0.71 -9.51 -10.52
C ALA A 54 -0.74 -9.61 -10.03
N THR A 55 -1.43 -10.70 -10.40
CA THR A 55 -2.83 -10.96 -10.07
C THR A 55 -3.04 -12.44 -9.80
N GLY A 56 -4.09 -12.79 -9.04
CA GLY A 56 -4.58 -14.16 -8.88
C GLY A 56 -3.51 -15.18 -8.52
N GLU A 57 -3.42 -16.25 -9.30
CA GLU A 57 -2.50 -17.38 -9.06
C GLU A 57 -1.03 -16.99 -8.96
N ARG A 58 -0.58 -15.94 -9.65
CA ARG A 58 0.81 -15.47 -9.55
C ARG A 58 1.13 -14.97 -8.14
N ILE A 59 0.16 -14.30 -7.49
CA ILE A 59 0.30 -13.83 -6.12
C ILE A 59 0.30 -15.02 -5.16
N THR A 60 -0.65 -15.94 -5.30
CA THR A 60 -0.77 -17.13 -4.44
C THR A 60 0.47 -18.03 -4.54
N ALA A 61 0.95 -18.29 -5.75
CA ALA A 61 2.16 -19.08 -5.96
C ALA A 61 3.42 -18.44 -5.33
N TYR A 62 3.49 -17.12 -5.30
CA TYR A 62 4.55 -16.42 -4.59
C TYR A 62 4.39 -16.57 -3.06
N ALA A 63 3.18 -16.39 -2.53
CA ALA A 63 2.89 -16.49 -1.12
C ALA A 63 3.19 -17.88 -0.54
N GLN A 64 3.01 -18.95 -1.31
CA GLN A 64 3.38 -20.31 -0.91
C GLN A 64 4.89 -20.46 -0.61
N ARG A 65 5.73 -19.64 -1.24
CA ARG A 65 7.19 -19.64 -1.01
C ARG A 65 7.62 -18.61 0.03
N VAL A 66 6.83 -17.57 0.22
CA VAL A 66 7.12 -16.44 1.12
C VAL A 66 5.92 -16.23 2.04
N PRO A 67 5.91 -16.85 3.25
CA PRO A 67 4.75 -16.81 4.16
C PRO A 67 4.32 -15.40 4.59
N SER A 68 5.21 -14.42 4.57
CA SER A 68 4.89 -13.01 4.85
C SER A 68 4.09 -12.30 3.73
N GLY A 69 3.77 -13.02 2.65
CA GLY A 69 3.04 -12.48 1.51
C GLY A 69 3.92 -11.76 0.50
N TYR A 70 3.29 -11.08 -0.44
CA TYR A 70 3.99 -10.43 -1.55
C TYR A 70 4.65 -9.12 -1.11
N ALA A 71 5.95 -9.19 -0.81
CA ALA A 71 6.74 -8.05 -0.32
C ALA A 71 7.40 -7.19 -1.43
N LEU A 72 7.35 -7.63 -2.69
CA LEU A 72 8.08 -7.00 -3.82
C LEU A 72 7.23 -5.98 -4.60
N SER A 73 6.40 -5.22 -3.91
CA SER A 73 5.63 -4.13 -4.52
C SER A 73 6.50 -2.91 -4.83
N ALA A 74 6.11 -2.18 -5.88
CA ALA A 74 6.79 -0.96 -6.32
C ALA A 74 6.72 0.13 -5.25
N ARG A 75 7.81 0.89 -5.09
CA ARG A 75 7.85 2.15 -4.35
C ARG A 75 7.35 3.29 -5.24
N ALA A 76 7.02 4.42 -4.65
CA ALA A 76 6.65 5.61 -5.40
C ALA A 76 7.74 6.03 -6.40
N SER A 77 9.02 5.91 -6.01
CA SER A 77 10.16 6.19 -6.88
C SER A 77 10.25 5.25 -8.09
N ASP A 78 9.87 3.97 -7.94
CA ASP A 78 9.80 3.03 -9.05
C ASP A 78 8.69 3.44 -10.04
N MET A 79 7.51 3.79 -9.52
CA MET A 79 6.39 4.27 -10.31
C MET A 79 6.71 5.58 -11.06
N ALA A 80 7.38 6.51 -10.41
CA ALA A 80 7.77 7.79 -11.00
C ALA A 80 8.70 7.62 -12.21
N LYS A 81 9.57 6.61 -12.18
CA LYS A 81 10.54 6.32 -13.25
C LYS A 81 9.95 5.56 -14.44
N MET A 82 8.71 5.08 -14.35
CA MET A 82 8.08 4.33 -15.46
C MET A 82 7.92 5.22 -16.70
N GLY A 83 8.40 4.75 -17.85
CA GLY A 83 8.18 5.40 -19.14
C GLY A 83 6.73 5.31 -19.58
N LEU A 84 6.32 6.20 -20.49
CA LEU A 84 4.93 6.33 -20.96
C LEU A 84 4.33 5.03 -21.51
N ALA A 85 5.10 4.26 -22.26
CA ALA A 85 4.66 2.97 -22.81
C ALA A 85 4.32 1.96 -21.71
N ARG A 86 5.15 1.91 -20.63
CA ARG A 86 4.91 1.04 -19.49
C ARG A 86 3.68 1.49 -18.68
N VAL A 87 3.53 2.79 -18.46
CA VAL A 87 2.33 3.36 -17.83
C VAL A 87 1.07 3.01 -18.61
N ALA A 88 1.08 3.16 -19.93
CA ALA A 88 -0.07 2.82 -20.78
C ALA A 88 -0.44 1.32 -20.69
N LEU A 89 0.56 0.44 -20.67
CA LEU A 89 0.34 -0.99 -20.49
C LEU A 89 -0.24 -1.30 -19.11
N LEU A 90 0.34 -0.74 -18.04
CA LEU A 90 -0.14 -0.93 -16.67
C LEU A 90 -1.57 -0.42 -16.50
N ARG A 91 -1.95 0.70 -17.10
CA ARG A 91 -3.34 1.19 -17.10
C ARG A 91 -4.30 0.15 -17.71
N ARG A 92 -3.91 -0.50 -18.82
CA ARG A 92 -4.72 -1.57 -19.44
C ARG A 92 -4.82 -2.80 -18.53
N GLU A 93 -3.72 -3.19 -17.88
CA GLU A 93 -3.70 -4.30 -16.93
C GLU A 93 -4.62 -4.03 -15.74
N LEU A 94 -4.57 -2.81 -15.15
CA LEU A 94 -5.44 -2.37 -14.08
C LEU A 94 -6.92 -2.32 -14.50
N ALA A 95 -7.21 -1.76 -15.68
CA ALA A 95 -8.56 -1.75 -16.23
C ALA A 95 -9.09 -3.17 -16.49
N SER A 96 -8.23 -4.06 -16.97
CA SER A 96 -8.55 -5.48 -17.14
C SER A 96 -8.87 -6.17 -15.82
N ALA A 97 -8.15 -5.84 -14.74
CA ALA A 97 -8.41 -6.37 -13.41
C ALA A 97 -9.75 -5.89 -12.80
N ARG A 98 -10.32 -4.79 -13.33
CA ARG A 98 -11.62 -4.21 -12.92
C ARG A 98 -12.79 -4.56 -13.81
N ARG A 99 -12.62 -5.40 -14.84
CA ARG A 99 -13.62 -5.62 -15.92
C ARG A 99 -15.03 -5.98 -15.47
N ASP A 100 -15.18 -6.69 -14.37
CA ASP A 100 -16.47 -7.14 -13.80
C ASP A 100 -16.94 -6.25 -12.65
N GLY A 101 -16.54 -4.98 -12.64
CA GLY A 101 -16.85 -4.03 -11.58
C GLY A 101 -16.06 -4.26 -10.30
N ALA A 102 -15.00 -5.07 -10.36
CA ALA A 102 -14.19 -5.37 -9.19
C ALA A 102 -13.51 -4.12 -8.64
N ARG A 103 -13.49 -4.02 -7.32
CA ARG A 103 -12.65 -3.07 -6.60
C ARG A 103 -11.25 -3.67 -6.42
N LEU A 104 -10.22 -2.89 -6.67
CA LEU A 104 -8.84 -3.33 -6.46
C LEU A 104 -8.34 -2.97 -5.06
N ILE A 105 -7.45 -3.79 -4.53
CA ILE A 105 -6.61 -3.48 -3.36
C ILE A 105 -5.15 -3.50 -3.82
N LEU A 106 -4.43 -2.43 -3.58
CA LEU A 106 -2.97 -2.37 -3.66
C LEU A 106 -2.40 -2.12 -2.26
N SER A 107 -1.30 -2.75 -1.93
CA SER A 107 -0.71 -2.63 -0.59
C SER A 107 0.81 -2.51 -0.65
N ASN A 108 1.33 -1.48 0.03
CA ASN A 108 2.76 -1.34 0.32
C ASN A 108 2.93 -0.53 1.61
N GLU A 109 3.58 -1.11 2.62
CA GLU A 109 3.76 -0.44 3.91
C GLU A 109 4.69 0.78 3.86
N GLY A 110 5.52 0.88 2.83
CA GLY A 110 6.42 2.02 2.62
C GLY A 110 5.73 3.27 2.09
N TRP A 111 4.57 3.15 1.49
CA TRP A 111 3.88 4.27 0.86
C TRP A 111 3.40 5.33 1.86
N ALA A 112 3.18 4.97 3.13
CA ALA A 112 2.72 5.92 4.14
C ALA A 112 3.55 7.22 4.16
N HIS A 113 4.86 7.10 4.02
CA HIS A 113 5.80 8.23 4.01
C HIS A 113 6.22 8.70 2.61
N GLU A 114 5.62 8.17 1.56
CA GLU A 114 5.89 8.54 0.16
C GLU A 114 4.77 9.41 -0.45
N HIS A 115 3.91 9.99 0.39
CA HIS A 115 2.79 10.83 -0.05
C HIS A 115 3.26 12.01 -0.91
N GLU A 116 4.43 12.58 -0.65
CA GLU A 116 4.97 13.68 -1.42
C GLU A 116 5.33 13.26 -2.86
N GLU A 117 5.95 12.10 -3.03
CA GLU A 117 6.24 11.52 -4.35
C GLU A 117 4.96 11.18 -5.10
N PHE A 118 3.96 10.65 -4.39
CA PHE A 118 2.63 10.43 -4.99
C PHE A 118 1.99 11.72 -5.46
N ARG A 119 2.08 12.79 -4.66
CA ARG A 119 1.50 14.10 -4.95
C ARG A 119 2.21 14.78 -6.11
N THR A 120 3.54 14.95 -6.02
CA THR A 120 4.33 15.67 -7.04
C THR A 120 4.42 14.93 -8.36
N GLY A 121 4.54 13.59 -8.32
CA GLY A 121 4.51 12.73 -9.50
C GLY A 121 3.12 12.49 -10.08
N ARG A 122 2.05 12.95 -9.42
CA ARG A 122 0.65 12.68 -9.78
C ARG A 122 0.43 11.19 -10.08
N LEU A 123 1.00 10.31 -9.24
CA LEU A 123 1.16 8.89 -9.58
C LEU A 123 -0.18 8.17 -9.75
N LEU A 124 -1.20 8.48 -8.92
CA LEU A 124 -2.52 7.86 -9.04
C LEU A 124 -3.20 8.27 -10.35
N GLU A 125 -3.15 9.54 -10.71
CA GLU A 125 -3.73 10.03 -11.97
C GLU A 125 -2.98 9.46 -13.19
N ARG A 126 -1.65 9.34 -13.11
CA ARG A 126 -0.86 8.68 -14.17
C ARG A 126 -1.28 7.24 -14.39
N LEU A 127 -1.78 6.56 -13.38
CA LEU A 127 -2.25 5.17 -13.43
C LEU A 127 -3.76 5.05 -13.62
N ASP A 128 -4.48 6.16 -13.76
CA ASP A 128 -5.94 6.21 -13.84
C ASP A 128 -6.60 5.51 -12.64
N LEU A 129 -6.08 5.81 -11.45
CA LEU A 129 -6.55 5.29 -10.19
C LEU A 129 -7.29 6.36 -9.39
N ASP A 130 -8.45 5.96 -8.90
CA ASP A 130 -9.32 6.73 -8.00
C ASP A 130 -9.42 5.94 -6.70
N CYS A 131 -8.76 6.46 -5.65
CA CYS A 131 -8.42 5.66 -4.49
C CYS A 131 -9.06 6.16 -3.20
N SER A 132 -9.55 5.20 -2.39
CA SER A 132 -9.65 5.38 -0.94
C SER A 132 -8.35 4.91 -0.29
N VAL A 133 -7.78 5.68 0.60
CA VAL A 133 -6.54 5.32 1.31
C VAL A 133 -6.87 4.68 2.65
N LEU A 134 -6.25 3.54 2.91
CA LEU A 134 -6.34 2.80 4.17
C LEU A 134 -4.99 2.86 4.89
N ILE A 135 -5.01 3.40 6.10
CA ILE A 135 -3.82 3.52 6.95
C ILE A 135 -4.11 2.82 8.28
N TYR A 136 -3.36 1.78 8.60
CA TYR A 136 -3.35 1.21 9.94
C TYR A 136 -2.32 1.92 10.80
N VAL A 137 -2.74 2.41 11.95
CA VAL A 137 -1.87 3.04 12.94
C VAL A 137 -1.90 2.26 14.26
N ARG A 138 -0.85 2.43 15.03
CA ARG A 138 -0.68 1.87 16.37
C ARG A 138 -0.38 3.03 17.33
N PRO A 139 -0.72 2.93 18.62
CA PRO A 139 -0.27 3.92 19.60
C PRO A 139 1.24 4.16 19.51
N GLN A 140 1.67 5.43 19.54
CA GLN A 140 3.07 5.80 19.29
C GLN A 140 4.05 5.06 20.20
N VAL A 141 3.71 4.90 21.48
CA VAL A 141 4.57 4.19 22.43
C VAL A 141 4.80 2.74 22.02
N GLU A 142 3.73 2.04 21.63
CA GLU A 142 3.81 0.65 21.16
C GLU A 142 4.59 0.55 19.84
N TRP A 143 4.39 1.51 18.95
CA TRP A 143 5.14 1.58 17.71
C TRP A 143 6.63 1.80 17.98
N CYS A 144 6.98 2.77 18.84
CA CYS A 144 8.36 3.06 19.21
C CYS A 144 9.05 1.84 19.81
N ASN A 145 8.37 1.11 20.70
CA ASN A 145 8.91 -0.11 21.28
C ASN A 145 9.18 -1.18 20.19
N ALA A 146 8.21 -1.45 19.31
CA ALA A 146 8.36 -2.45 18.26
C ALA A 146 9.43 -2.07 17.24
N ALA A 147 9.55 -0.80 16.90
CA ALA A 147 10.51 -0.29 15.94
C ALA A 147 11.92 -0.20 16.53
N TRP A 148 12.05 0.15 17.83
CA TRP A 148 13.31 0.18 18.54
C TRP A 148 14.02 -1.17 18.48
N TRP A 149 13.34 -2.25 18.87
CA TRP A 149 13.95 -3.59 18.86
C TRP A 149 14.35 -4.09 17.48
N GLN A 150 13.73 -3.60 16.45
CA GLN A 150 14.07 -4.00 15.09
C GLN A 150 15.14 -3.13 14.42
N TRP A 151 15.13 -1.82 14.71
CA TRP A 151 15.97 -0.87 13.99
C TRP A 151 16.81 0.00 14.92
N GLY A 152 16.26 0.46 16.04
CA GLY A 152 16.88 1.44 16.92
C GLY A 152 18.02 0.87 17.76
N ALA A 153 17.85 -0.31 18.31
CA ALA A 153 18.82 -0.93 19.22
C ALA A 153 20.20 -1.17 18.59
N TRP A 154 20.26 -1.20 17.27
CA TRP A 154 21.49 -1.43 16.48
C TRP A 154 22.19 -0.15 16.04
N THR A 155 21.61 1.02 16.32
CA THR A 155 22.14 2.33 15.84
C THR A 155 23.25 2.89 16.74
N GLY A 156 23.46 2.32 17.95
CA GLY A 156 24.35 2.88 18.96
C GLY A 156 23.79 4.08 19.72
N LEU A 157 22.56 4.50 19.43
CA LEU A 157 21.84 5.53 20.16
C LEU A 157 21.18 4.93 21.41
N ASP A 158 20.89 5.75 22.41
CA ASP A 158 19.93 5.37 23.45
C ASP A 158 18.47 5.55 22.94
N LEU A 159 17.52 4.96 23.66
CA LEU A 159 16.11 5.02 23.25
C LEU A 159 15.56 6.46 23.16
N PRO A 160 15.81 7.37 24.11
CA PRO A 160 15.35 8.75 24.00
C PRO A 160 15.86 9.47 22.75
N ALA A 161 17.15 9.38 22.46
CA ALA A 161 17.75 10.00 21.27
C ALA A 161 17.18 9.41 19.98
N TRP A 162 16.97 8.09 19.93
CA TRP A 162 16.36 7.44 18.78
C TRP A 162 14.88 7.85 18.58
N ILE A 163 14.10 7.96 19.66
CA ILE A 163 12.70 8.42 19.59
C ILE A 163 12.64 9.85 19.04
N GLU A 164 13.54 10.73 19.44
CA GLU A 164 13.57 12.09 18.94
C GLU A 164 13.79 12.14 17.41
N ILE A 165 14.65 11.28 16.88
CA ILE A 165 14.83 11.14 15.42
C ILE A 165 13.55 10.65 14.73
N GLN A 166 12.76 9.79 15.39
CA GLN A 166 11.51 9.27 14.82
C GLN A 166 10.32 10.22 14.97
N ARG A 167 10.44 11.30 15.75
CA ARG A 167 9.34 12.18 16.15
C ARG A 167 8.44 12.62 15.01
N GLU A 168 9.02 13.08 13.89
CA GLU A 168 8.25 13.52 12.73
C GLU A 168 7.52 12.35 12.03
N ARG A 169 8.14 11.18 12.02
CA ARG A 169 7.59 10.01 11.33
C ARG A 169 6.38 9.38 12.03
N ILE A 170 6.24 9.60 13.34
CA ILE A 170 5.14 9.04 14.15
C ILE A 170 3.99 10.03 14.37
N GLN A 171 3.95 11.12 13.65
CA GLN A 171 2.83 12.07 13.67
C GLN A 171 1.75 11.60 12.70
N TRP A 172 0.94 10.63 13.13
CA TRP A 172 -0.06 9.98 12.27
C TRP A 172 -1.05 10.94 11.63
N ASN A 173 -1.47 11.99 12.34
CA ASN A 173 -2.33 13.05 11.83
C ASN A 173 -1.71 13.75 10.60
N ARG A 174 -0.43 14.09 10.65
CA ARG A 174 0.28 14.69 9.51
C ARG A 174 0.33 13.77 8.31
N VAL A 175 0.58 12.47 8.53
CA VAL A 175 0.56 11.47 7.45
C VAL A 175 -0.83 11.38 6.80
N VAL A 176 -1.89 11.34 7.63
CA VAL A 176 -3.28 11.30 7.13
C VAL A 176 -3.61 12.56 6.35
N ASP A 177 -3.26 13.74 6.87
CA ASP A 177 -3.55 15.01 6.19
C ASP A 177 -2.75 15.16 4.89
N ALA A 178 -1.51 14.68 4.86
CA ALA A 178 -0.71 14.67 3.65
C ALA A 178 -1.34 13.79 2.55
N TRP A 179 -1.83 12.59 2.92
CA TRP A 179 -2.51 11.71 1.97
C TRP A 179 -3.81 12.30 1.42
N ARG A 180 -4.54 13.09 2.20
CA ARG A 180 -5.74 13.83 1.72
C ARG A 180 -5.44 14.83 0.62
N SER A 181 -4.20 15.31 0.54
CA SER A 181 -3.76 16.24 -0.50
C SER A 181 -3.27 15.58 -1.79
N VAL A 182 -3.17 14.24 -1.83
CA VAL A 182 -2.68 13.51 -3.00
C VAL A 182 -3.77 13.47 -4.08
N PRO A 183 -3.52 13.94 -5.32
CA PRO A 183 -4.48 13.85 -6.41
C PRO A 183 -4.88 12.41 -6.72
N GLY A 184 -6.19 12.15 -6.85
CA GLY A 184 -6.75 10.79 -7.04
C GLY A 184 -7.16 10.10 -5.72
N VAL A 185 -6.94 10.73 -4.56
CA VAL A 185 -7.47 10.26 -3.26
C VAL A 185 -8.83 10.91 -3.00
N ARG A 186 -9.78 10.11 -2.48
CA ARG A 186 -11.14 10.52 -2.10
C ARG A 186 -11.45 10.19 -0.65
#